data_f03a68abd3d16058acd7074c014d96bd
#
_entry.id   f03a68abd3d16058acd7074c014d96bd
#
_cell.length_a   1.000
_cell.length_b   1.000
_cell.length_c   1.000
_cell.angle_alpha   90.00
_cell.angle_beta   90.00
_cell.angle_gamma   90.00
#
_symmetry.space_group_name_H-M   'P 1'
#
loop_
_entity.id
_entity.type
_entity.pdbx_description
1 polymer ?
#
loop_
_entity_poly.entity_id
_entity_poly.type
_entity_poly.pdbx_seq_one_letter_code
_entity_poly.pdbx_strand_id
1 'polypeptide(L)'
;MSHIYSRPEEPGSQPVPYMQRLTDYYLALGYGNPYKWAHHSETPFTKPKKSLRDSRVGIITTAAPFKPGAGDQGPGAPYNAAAKFYKVYSHPSSKDQFLGISHLGYDRSHSTAEDINSFFPMRALVEFAQAGKIRDVSPRYYGAPTNRSQETTIKVDCEAILKLVTEDEVDLAILVAN
;
A
#
# COMPACT_ATOMS: atom_id res chain seq x y z
N MET A 1 1.70 -25.16 18.82
CA MET A 1 1.95 -25.98 17.63
C MET A 1 1.25 -25.29 16.46
N SER A 2 2.02 -24.60 15.64
CA SER A 2 1.52 -23.83 14.50
C SER A 2 1.33 -24.77 13.31
N HIS A 3 0.07 -25.01 12.92
CA HIS A 3 -0.21 -25.62 11.64
C HIS A 3 0.16 -24.62 10.55
N ILE A 4 1.33 -24.79 9.98
CA ILE A 4 1.70 -24.19 8.70
C ILE A 4 0.78 -24.83 7.66
N TYR A 5 -0.07 -24.01 7.04
CA TYR A 5 -0.87 -24.42 5.88
C TYR A 5 0.08 -24.83 4.74
N SER A 6 0.39 -26.10 4.64
CA SER A 6 0.96 -26.65 3.42
C SER A 6 -0.18 -26.81 2.41
N ARG A 7 -0.27 -25.87 1.45
CA ARG A 7 -1.05 -26.13 0.24
C ARG A 7 -0.44 -27.36 -0.45
N PRO A 8 -1.26 -28.31 -0.94
CA PRO A 8 -0.74 -29.32 -1.84
C PRO A 8 -0.06 -28.64 -3.02
N GLU A 9 1.18 -29.01 -3.29
CA GLU A 9 1.90 -28.55 -4.49
C GLU A 9 1.15 -29.07 -5.71
N GLU A 10 0.44 -28.20 -6.41
CA GLU A 10 -0.02 -28.53 -7.75
C GLU A 10 1.19 -28.66 -8.67
N PRO A 11 1.23 -29.70 -9.54
CA PRO A 11 2.32 -29.86 -10.50
C PRO A 11 2.40 -28.62 -11.39
N GLY A 12 3.46 -27.82 -11.22
CA GLY A 12 3.70 -26.60 -11.98
C GLY A 12 3.66 -25.28 -11.18
N SER A 13 3.22 -25.27 -9.91
CA SER A 13 3.24 -24.06 -9.08
C SER A 13 4.59 -23.88 -8.37
N GLN A 14 5.62 -23.51 -9.13
CA GLN A 14 6.85 -23.00 -8.52
C GLN A 14 6.58 -21.61 -7.95
N PRO A 15 7.03 -21.30 -6.72
CA PRO A 15 6.95 -19.95 -6.20
C PRO A 15 7.60 -18.95 -7.16
N VAL A 16 6.90 -17.88 -7.48
CA VAL A 16 7.43 -16.86 -8.38
C VAL A 16 8.46 -16.02 -7.64
N PRO A 17 9.75 -16.04 -8.02
CA PRO A 17 10.78 -15.21 -7.40
C PRO A 17 10.64 -13.77 -7.89
N TYR A 18 9.58 -13.07 -7.48
CA TYR A 18 9.19 -11.78 -8.03
C TYR A 18 10.27 -10.70 -7.84
N MET A 19 11.06 -10.74 -6.79
CA MET A 19 12.16 -9.80 -6.60
C MET A 19 13.22 -9.96 -7.70
N GLN A 20 13.59 -11.20 -8.02
CA GLN A 20 14.53 -11.48 -9.11
C GLN A 20 13.92 -11.08 -10.46
N ARG A 21 12.67 -11.45 -10.72
CA ARG A 21 11.97 -11.07 -11.96
C ARG A 21 11.89 -9.55 -12.15
N LEU A 22 11.64 -8.80 -11.08
CA LEU A 22 11.65 -7.33 -11.16
C LEU A 22 13.05 -6.80 -11.47
N THR A 23 14.06 -7.35 -10.84
CA THR A 23 15.46 -6.98 -11.13
C THR A 23 15.80 -7.23 -12.60
N ASP A 24 15.52 -8.42 -13.10
CA ASP A 24 15.79 -8.82 -14.48
C ASP A 24 15.00 -7.96 -15.48
N TYR A 25 13.75 -7.66 -15.17
CA TYR A 25 12.91 -6.79 -15.99
C TYR A 25 13.47 -5.37 -16.10
N TYR A 26 13.89 -4.76 -14.99
CA TYR A 26 14.48 -3.42 -15.03
C TYR A 26 15.85 -3.41 -15.72
N LEU A 27 16.66 -4.45 -15.55
CA LEU A 27 17.91 -4.59 -16.30
C LEU A 27 17.65 -4.70 -17.80
N ALA A 28 16.65 -5.49 -18.23
CA ALA A 28 16.24 -5.62 -19.62
C ALA A 28 15.73 -4.30 -20.23
N LEU A 29 15.17 -3.42 -19.42
CA LEU A 29 14.77 -2.06 -19.82
C LEU A 29 15.96 -1.07 -19.89
N GLY A 30 17.19 -1.53 -19.65
CA GLY A 30 18.40 -0.69 -19.72
C GLY A 30 18.69 0.12 -18.46
N TYR A 31 18.06 -0.16 -17.34
CA TYR A 31 18.44 0.41 -16.05
C TYR A 31 19.72 -0.29 -15.56
N GLY A 32 20.85 0.37 -15.67
CA GLY A 32 22.18 -0.23 -15.47
C GLY A 32 22.52 -0.69 -14.05
N ASN A 33 21.78 -0.28 -13.05
CA ASN A 33 21.97 -0.68 -11.67
C ASN A 33 20.70 -1.34 -11.12
N PRO A 34 20.76 -2.60 -10.66
CA PRO A 34 19.62 -3.22 -10.02
C PRO A 34 19.24 -2.46 -8.75
N TYR A 35 17.94 -2.38 -8.48
CA TYR A 35 17.44 -1.78 -7.26
C TYR A 35 17.96 -2.53 -6.03
N LYS A 36 18.53 -1.79 -5.09
CA LYS A 36 18.97 -2.35 -3.81
C LYS A 36 17.80 -2.26 -2.82
N TRP A 37 17.30 -3.41 -2.42
CA TRP A 37 16.22 -3.49 -1.44
C TRP A 37 16.70 -2.97 -0.08
N ALA A 38 15.79 -2.29 0.63
CA ALA A 38 16.06 -1.85 1.98
C ALA A 38 16.22 -3.05 2.91
N HIS A 39 17.27 -3.02 3.73
CA HIS A 39 17.48 -3.99 4.80
C HIS A 39 17.48 -3.25 6.13
N HIS A 40 16.60 -3.68 7.02
CA HIS A 40 16.49 -3.12 8.36
C HIS A 40 16.98 -4.15 9.35
N SER A 41 18.03 -3.83 10.12
CA SER A 41 18.57 -4.68 11.19
C SER A 41 17.72 -4.60 12.46
N GLU A 42 16.97 -3.51 12.60
CA GLU A 42 16.08 -3.29 13.72
C GLU A 42 14.64 -3.21 13.23
N THR A 43 13.74 -3.91 13.92
CA THR A 43 12.31 -3.86 13.67
C THR A 43 11.63 -3.32 14.92
N PRO A 44 11.45 -1.99 15.04
CA PRO A 44 10.77 -1.41 16.18
C PRO A 44 9.35 -1.97 16.27
N PHE A 45 9.00 -2.40 17.47
CA PHE A 45 7.65 -2.87 17.76
C PHE A 45 7.06 -2.05 18.91
N THR A 46 6.02 -1.29 18.62
CA THR A 46 5.29 -0.52 19.62
C THR A 46 3.95 -1.19 19.89
N LYS A 47 3.74 -1.61 21.14
CA LYS A 47 2.44 -2.15 21.54
C LYS A 47 1.37 -1.08 21.50
N PRO A 48 0.17 -1.38 20.98
CA PRO A 48 -0.96 -0.46 21.04
C PRO A 48 -1.23 -0.03 22.49
N LYS A 49 -1.48 1.25 22.70
CA LYS A 49 -1.80 1.81 24.03
C LYS A 49 -3.25 1.60 24.44
N LYS A 50 -4.12 1.32 23.48
CA LYS A 50 -5.56 1.09 23.66
C LYS A 50 -5.95 -0.27 23.11
N SER A 51 -7.12 -0.76 23.51
CA SER A 51 -7.73 -1.92 22.85
C SER A 51 -8.14 -1.56 21.41
N LEU A 52 -8.29 -2.56 20.53
CA LEU A 52 -8.78 -2.29 19.16
C LEU A 52 -10.13 -1.56 19.17
N ARG A 53 -11.01 -1.94 20.10
CA ARG A 53 -12.34 -1.33 20.24
C ARG A 53 -12.28 0.16 20.58
N ASP A 54 -11.23 0.60 21.24
CA ASP A 54 -11.03 1.99 21.66
C ASP A 54 -10.12 2.76 20.71
N SER A 55 -9.66 2.10 19.64
CA SER A 55 -8.67 2.65 18.72
C SER A 55 -9.31 3.22 17.46
N ARG A 56 -8.79 4.39 17.04
CA ARG A 56 -9.01 4.93 15.70
C ARG A 56 -8.01 4.30 14.75
N VAL A 57 -8.51 3.78 13.63
CA VAL A 57 -7.67 3.07 12.64
C VAL A 57 -7.61 3.85 11.34
N GLY A 58 -6.40 4.07 10.82
CA GLY A 58 -6.17 4.71 9.53
C GLY A 58 -5.52 3.76 8.52
N ILE A 59 -5.59 4.10 7.23
CA ILE A 59 -4.86 3.41 6.17
C ILE A 59 -3.77 4.30 5.61
N ILE A 60 -2.56 3.74 5.49
CA ILE A 60 -1.46 4.30 4.71
C ILE A 60 -1.28 3.39 3.49
N THR A 61 -1.34 3.95 2.28
CA THR A 61 -1.30 3.17 1.04
C THR A 61 -0.30 3.73 0.03
N THR A 62 0.25 2.86 -0.81
CA THR A 62 1.00 3.24 -2.01
C THR A 62 0.15 3.23 -3.27
N ALA A 63 -1.15 2.93 -3.17
CA ALA A 63 -2.08 3.00 -4.29
C ALA A 63 -2.10 4.40 -4.90
N ALA A 64 -2.20 4.46 -6.22
CA ALA A 64 -2.13 5.70 -6.96
C ALA A 64 -3.52 6.32 -7.18
N PRO A 65 -3.74 7.58 -6.79
CA PRO A 65 -4.97 8.27 -7.12
C PRO A 65 -5.10 8.46 -8.63
N PHE A 66 -6.31 8.32 -9.17
CA PHE A 66 -6.58 8.53 -10.57
C PHE A 66 -7.82 9.41 -10.81
N LYS A 67 -7.95 9.90 -12.04
CA LYS A 67 -9.14 10.65 -12.49
C LYS A 67 -10.01 9.73 -13.35
N PRO A 68 -11.26 9.47 -12.97
CA PRO A 68 -12.17 8.71 -13.81
C PRO A 68 -12.30 9.32 -15.22
N GLY A 69 -12.32 8.47 -16.25
CA GLY A 69 -12.49 8.89 -17.64
C GLY A 69 -11.23 9.50 -18.29
N ALA A 70 -10.09 9.54 -17.62
CA ALA A 70 -8.86 10.14 -18.16
C ALA A 70 -7.95 9.15 -18.93
N GLY A 71 -8.49 8.04 -19.41
CA GLY A 71 -7.76 7.05 -20.21
C GLY A 71 -7.18 5.90 -19.41
N ASP A 72 -6.31 5.10 -20.06
CA ASP A 72 -5.67 3.96 -19.42
C ASP A 72 -4.75 4.39 -18.28
N GLN A 73 -4.93 3.76 -17.15
CA GLN A 73 -4.20 4.01 -15.92
C GLN A 73 -3.41 2.78 -15.46
N GLY A 74 -3.34 1.77 -16.30
CA GLY A 74 -2.56 0.57 -16.07
C GLY A 74 -1.05 0.83 -15.99
N PRO A 75 -0.26 -0.18 -15.65
CA PRO A 75 1.19 -0.08 -15.61
C PRO A 75 1.74 0.39 -16.95
N GLY A 76 2.61 1.39 -16.91
CA GLY A 76 3.23 1.94 -18.12
C GLY A 76 2.37 2.91 -18.92
N ALA A 77 1.09 3.12 -18.59
CA ALA A 77 0.26 4.09 -19.25
C ALA A 77 0.80 5.52 -19.05
N PRO A 78 0.68 6.40 -20.06
CA PRO A 78 1.11 7.81 -19.94
C PRO A 78 0.48 8.50 -18.74
N TYR A 79 -0.73 8.14 -18.41
CA TYR A 79 -1.47 8.70 -17.29
C TYR A 79 -0.88 8.34 -15.92
N ASN A 80 -0.23 7.20 -15.79
CA ASN A 80 0.48 6.82 -14.57
C ASN A 80 1.66 7.73 -14.25
N ALA A 81 2.16 8.48 -15.20
CA ALA A 81 3.14 9.52 -14.92
C ALA A 81 2.53 10.63 -14.04
N ALA A 82 1.23 10.91 -14.17
CA ALA A 82 0.50 11.83 -13.31
C ALA A 82 0.20 11.22 -11.93
N ALA A 83 0.03 9.91 -11.87
CA ALA A 83 -0.12 9.15 -10.62
C ALA A 83 1.21 8.94 -9.89
N LYS A 84 2.34 9.21 -10.53
CA LYS A 84 3.64 9.32 -9.86
C LYS A 84 3.70 10.60 -9.03
N PHE A 85 2.88 10.64 -8.01
CA PHE A 85 2.97 11.70 -7.03
C PHE A 85 4.25 11.49 -6.22
N TYR A 86 5.02 12.56 -6.13
CA TYR A 86 6.28 12.58 -5.40
C TYR A 86 6.12 13.21 -4.01
N LYS A 87 4.89 13.39 -3.57
CA LYS A 87 4.55 13.97 -2.28
C LYS A 87 3.48 13.14 -1.60
N VAL A 88 3.53 13.09 -0.28
CA VAL A 88 2.46 12.55 0.55
C VAL A 88 1.15 13.27 0.21
N TYR A 89 0.09 12.50 0.09
CA TYR A 89 -1.26 13.03 -0.06
C TYR A 89 -2.18 12.47 1.02
N SER A 90 -3.29 13.14 1.24
CA SER A 90 -4.39 12.61 2.05
C SER A 90 -5.73 12.92 1.40
N HIS A 91 -6.71 12.06 1.65
CA HIS A 91 -8.05 12.23 1.12
C HIS A 91 -9.09 11.79 2.14
N PRO A 92 -10.27 12.44 2.20
CA PRO A 92 -11.32 12.05 3.12
C PRO A 92 -11.73 10.58 2.97
N SER A 93 -11.76 9.85 4.08
CA SER A 93 -12.16 8.43 4.09
C SER A 93 -13.63 8.21 3.74
N SER A 94 -14.46 9.24 3.91
CA SER A 94 -15.91 9.22 3.63
C SER A 94 -16.28 9.46 2.17
N LYS A 95 -15.32 9.80 1.31
CA LYS A 95 -15.57 10.05 -0.11
C LYS A 95 -15.18 8.86 -0.97
N ASP A 96 -15.70 8.82 -2.19
CA ASP A 96 -15.32 7.81 -3.17
C ASP A 96 -13.81 7.84 -3.40
N GLN A 97 -13.21 6.66 -3.34
CA GLN A 97 -11.78 6.48 -3.52
C GLN A 97 -11.51 6.03 -4.94
N PHE A 98 -10.88 6.90 -5.71
CA PHE A 98 -10.41 6.58 -7.05
C PHE A 98 -8.91 6.24 -6.97
N LEU A 99 -8.64 4.99 -6.60
CA LEU A 99 -7.30 4.45 -6.43
C LEU A 99 -7.06 3.28 -7.35
N GLY A 100 -5.85 3.16 -7.87
CA GLY A 100 -5.41 2.06 -8.70
C GLY A 100 -4.02 1.58 -8.34
N ILE A 101 -3.69 0.38 -8.82
CA ILE A 101 -2.36 -0.19 -8.67
C ILE A 101 -1.55 0.18 -9.89
N SER A 102 -0.49 0.98 -9.70
CA SER A 102 0.40 1.42 -10.78
C SER A 102 1.69 0.63 -10.89
N HIS A 103 1.92 -0.34 -10.02
CA HIS A 103 3.14 -1.12 -10.01
C HIS A 103 3.18 -2.15 -11.14
N LEU A 104 4.27 -2.18 -11.92
CA LEU A 104 4.45 -3.09 -13.05
C LEU A 104 4.53 -4.57 -12.63
N GLY A 105 5.04 -4.83 -11.44
CA GLY A 105 5.21 -6.18 -10.90
C GLY A 105 3.96 -6.76 -10.23
N TYR A 106 2.82 -6.04 -10.26
CA TYR A 106 1.58 -6.58 -9.75
C TYR A 106 1.09 -7.77 -10.59
N ASP A 107 0.76 -8.88 -9.94
CA ASP A 107 0.33 -10.09 -10.64
C ASP A 107 -1.13 -9.96 -11.10
N ARG A 108 -1.31 -9.48 -12.31
CA ARG A 108 -2.63 -9.32 -12.94
C ARG A 108 -3.19 -10.61 -13.52
N SER A 109 -2.39 -11.67 -13.55
CA SER A 109 -2.86 -12.99 -14.01
C SER A 109 -3.73 -13.70 -12.97
N HIS A 110 -3.45 -13.44 -11.68
CA HIS A 110 -4.16 -14.05 -10.56
C HIS A 110 -5.03 -13.06 -9.78
N SER A 111 -4.86 -11.76 -10.01
CA SER A 111 -5.67 -10.72 -9.38
C SER A 111 -5.92 -9.57 -10.35
N THR A 112 -7.19 -9.33 -10.68
CA THR A 112 -7.59 -8.29 -11.64
C THR A 112 -7.40 -6.89 -11.11
N ALA A 113 -7.34 -6.70 -9.81
CA ALA A 113 -7.36 -5.41 -9.13
C ALA A 113 -8.62 -4.56 -9.41
N GLU A 114 -9.71 -5.20 -9.86
CA GLU A 114 -10.99 -4.54 -10.11
C GLU A 114 -11.72 -4.20 -8.79
N ASP A 115 -11.61 -5.08 -7.80
CA ASP A 115 -12.13 -4.81 -6.47
C ASP A 115 -11.11 -4.00 -5.66
N ILE A 116 -11.40 -2.74 -5.45
CA ILE A 116 -10.57 -1.85 -4.63
C ILE A 116 -10.33 -2.39 -3.22
N ASN A 117 -11.26 -3.15 -2.65
CA ASN A 117 -11.10 -3.71 -1.30
C ASN A 117 -9.98 -4.75 -1.22
N SER A 118 -9.58 -5.35 -2.34
CA SER A 118 -8.46 -6.30 -2.38
C SER A 118 -7.11 -5.66 -2.07
N PHE A 119 -6.97 -4.36 -2.31
CA PHE A 119 -5.73 -3.61 -2.09
C PHE A 119 -5.91 -2.31 -1.29
N PHE A 120 -7.15 -1.92 -0.98
CA PHE A 120 -7.47 -0.77 -0.15
C PHE A 120 -8.75 -1.05 0.67
N PRO A 121 -8.66 -1.76 1.80
CA PRO A 121 -9.80 -2.34 2.51
C PRO A 121 -10.57 -1.32 3.39
N MET A 122 -10.85 -0.14 2.85
CA MET A 122 -11.56 0.92 3.58
C MET A 122 -12.97 0.49 3.97
N ARG A 123 -13.68 -0.19 3.08
CA ARG A 123 -15.02 -0.69 3.35
C ARG A 123 -15.03 -1.66 4.54
N ALA A 124 -14.09 -2.58 4.58
CA ALA A 124 -13.96 -3.51 5.70
C ALA A 124 -13.72 -2.77 7.03
N LEU A 125 -12.88 -1.74 7.03
CA LEU A 125 -12.67 -0.92 8.23
C LEU A 125 -13.94 -0.20 8.69
N VAL A 126 -14.73 0.34 7.77
CA VAL A 126 -16.01 0.97 8.10
C VAL A 126 -16.98 -0.04 8.70
N GLU A 127 -17.06 -1.25 8.12
CA GLU A 127 -17.87 -2.35 8.66
C GLU A 127 -17.41 -2.77 10.06
N PHE A 128 -16.10 -2.81 10.31
CA PHE A 128 -15.53 -3.07 11.64
C PHE A 128 -15.89 -1.99 12.66
N ALA A 129 -15.89 -0.72 12.26
CA ALA A 129 -16.31 0.38 13.12
C ALA A 129 -17.81 0.27 13.46
N GLN A 130 -18.66 0.02 12.46
CA GLN A 130 -20.09 -0.17 12.65
C GLN A 130 -20.42 -1.37 13.55
N ALA A 131 -19.61 -2.43 13.48
CA ALA A 131 -19.72 -3.60 14.34
C ALA A 131 -19.11 -3.41 15.73
N GLY A 132 -18.59 -2.23 16.07
CA GLY A 132 -17.94 -1.94 17.34
C GLY A 132 -16.66 -2.74 17.59
N LYS A 133 -15.98 -3.18 16.54
CA LYS A 133 -14.69 -3.90 16.61
C LYS A 133 -13.50 -2.94 16.76
N ILE A 134 -13.63 -1.76 16.18
CA ILE A 134 -12.74 -0.59 16.36
C ILE A 134 -13.59 0.60 16.76
N ARG A 135 -12.99 1.66 17.32
CA ARG A 135 -13.70 2.86 17.70
C ARG A 135 -14.28 3.59 16.47
N ASP A 136 -13.41 3.94 15.56
CA ASP A 136 -13.76 4.64 14.32
C ASP A 136 -12.63 4.49 13.29
N VAL A 137 -12.92 4.92 12.06
CA VAL A 137 -11.93 5.05 11.00
C VAL A 137 -11.42 6.49 10.99
N SER A 138 -10.14 6.67 10.70
CA SER A 138 -9.55 7.99 10.53
C SER A 138 -10.34 8.84 9.52
N PRO A 139 -10.50 10.15 9.75
CA PRO A 139 -11.22 11.02 8.82
C PRO A 139 -10.59 11.09 7.42
N ARG A 140 -9.29 10.80 7.34
CA ARG A 140 -8.52 10.74 6.10
C ARG A 140 -7.77 9.41 6.01
N TYR A 141 -7.50 8.97 4.78
CA TYR A 141 -6.44 8.02 4.50
C TYR A 141 -5.22 8.74 3.91
N TYR A 142 -4.07 8.09 3.94
CA TYR A 142 -2.79 8.72 3.65
C TYR A 142 -2.08 7.95 2.53
N GLY A 143 -1.59 8.68 1.53
CA GLY A 143 -0.86 8.11 0.43
C GLY A 143 0.65 8.31 0.59
N ALA A 144 1.41 7.22 0.57
CA ALA A 144 2.85 7.22 0.55
C ALA A 144 3.34 7.21 -0.91
N PRO A 145 4.15 8.20 -1.34
CA PRO A 145 4.62 8.26 -2.72
C PRO A 145 5.65 7.18 -3.02
N THR A 146 5.66 6.74 -4.28
CA THR A 146 6.63 5.76 -4.79
C THR A 146 7.81 6.48 -5.46
N ASN A 147 8.53 7.32 -4.71
CA ASN A 147 9.64 8.13 -5.24
C ASN A 147 10.95 7.35 -5.47
N ARG A 148 11.00 6.07 -5.10
CA ARG A 148 12.17 5.18 -5.22
C ARG A 148 13.43 5.67 -4.49
N SER A 149 13.29 6.55 -3.53
CA SER A 149 14.36 7.05 -2.68
C SER A 149 14.08 6.70 -1.23
N GLN A 150 14.82 5.76 -0.68
CA GLN A 150 14.72 5.39 0.73
C GLN A 150 14.98 6.59 1.64
N GLU A 151 15.95 7.42 1.28
CA GLU A 151 16.29 8.62 2.02
C GLU A 151 15.13 9.61 2.06
N THR A 152 14.50 9.89 0.91
CA THR A 152 13.34 10.78 0.83
C THR A 152 12.16 10.19 1.61
N THR A 153 11.90 8.89 1.46
CA THR A 153 10.84 8.22 2.21
C THR A 153 11.02 8.37 3.71
N ILE A 154 12.24 8.15 4.22
CA ILE A 154 12.51 8.24 5.67
C ILE A 154 12.47 9.68 6.16
N LYS A 155 13.16 10.61 5.48
CA LYS A 155 13.36 11.97 5.98
C LYS A 155 12.22 12.95 5.65
N VAL A 156 11.40 12.65 4.65
CA VAL A 156 10.35 13.57 4.16
C VAL A 156 8.97 12.94 4.26
N ASP A 157 8.77 11.77 3.63
CA ASP A 157 7.43 11.21 3.51
C ASP A 157 6.93 10.65 4.84
N CYS A 158 7.78 9.94 5.59
CA CYS A 158 7.42 9.42 6.92
C CYS A 158 7.07 10.56 7.89
N GLU A 159 7.84 11.64 7.87
CA GLU A 159 7.58 12.84 8.70
C GLU A 159 6.23 13.47 8.35
N ALA A 160 5.97 13.64 7.05
CA ALA A 160 4.71 14.21 6.58
C ALA A 160 3.50 13.33 6.93
N ILE A 161 3.62 12.00 6.78
CA ILE A 161 2.57 11.06 7.17
C ILE A 161 2.37 11.08 8.68
N LEU A 162 3.46 11.03 9.46
CA LEU A 162 3.40 11.07 10.92
C LEU A 162 2.65 12.30 11.43
N LYS A 163 2.91 13.46 10.82
CA LYS A 163 2.18 14.69 11.15
C LYS A 163 0.68 14.52 10.92
N LEU A 164 0.27 14.02 9.75
CA LEU A 164 -1.14 13.84 9.41
C LEU A 164 -1.86 12.83 10.32
N VAL A 165 -1.24 11.67 10.59
CA VAL A 165 -1.83 10.66 11.47
C VAL A 165 -1.92 11.14 12.92
N THR A 166 -1.00 12.01 13.35
CA THR A 166 -1.03 12.63 14.67
C THR A 166 -2.16 13.67 14.77
N GLU A 167 -2.30 14.52 13.76
CA GLU A 167 -3.40 15.50 13.67
C GLU A 167 -4.78 14.83 13.72
N ASP A 168 -4.92 13.65 13.10
CA ASP A 168 -6.14 12.89 13.05
C ASP A 168 -6.33 11.95 14.26
N GLU A 169 -5.43 12.00 15.24
CA GLU A 169 -5.44 11.14 16.44
C GLU A 169 -5.55 9.64 16.12
N VAL A 170 -4.81 9.17 15.11
CA VAL A 170 -4.80 7.77 14.71
C VAL A 170 -4.01 6.95 15.73
N ASP A 171 -4.65 5.93 16.30
CA ASP A 171 -4.03 5.02 17.27
C ASP A 171 -3.29 3.86 16.59
N LEU A 172 -3.81 3.41 15.45
CA LEU A 172 -3.27 2.29 14.67
C LEU A 172 -3.34 2.61 13.18
N ALA A 173 -2.29 2.31 12.45
CA ALA A 173 -2.27 2.42 11.00
C ALA A 173 -2.05 1.05 10.33
N ILE A 174 -2.82 0.79 9.28
CA ILE A 174 -2.63 -0.36 8.40
C ILE A 174 -1.82 0.12 7.20
N LEU A 175 -0.66 -0.47 6.98
CA LEU A 175 0.13 -0.25 5.77
C LEU A 175 -0.33 -1.21 4.69
N VAL A 176 -0.79 -0.64 3.57
CA VAL A 176 -1.19 -1.39 2.38
C VAL A 176 -0.27 -0.98 1.24
N ALA A 177 0.75 -1.81 1.01
CA ALA A 177 1.70 -1.63 -0.08
C ALA A 177 1.18 -2.33 -1.35
N ASN A 178 1.23 -1.62 -2.49
CA ASN A 178 0.76 -2.08 -3.81
C ASN A 178 1.85 -1.95 -4.86
#